data_4075dd575cc99a1f5b82c335e2e1f6b2
#
_entry.id   4075dd575cc99a1f5b82c335e2e1f6b2
#
_cell.length_a   1.000
_cell.length_b   1.000
_cell.length_c   1.000
_cell.angle_alpha   90.00
_cell.angle_beta   90.00
_cell.angle_gamma   90.00
#
_symmetry.space_group_name_H-M   'P 1'
#
loop_
_entity.id
_entity.type
_entity.pdbx_description
1 polymer ?
#
loop_
_entity_poly.entity_id
_entity_poly.type
_entity_poly.pdbx_seq_one_letter_code
_entity_poly.pdbx_strand_id
1 'polypeptide(L)'
;RAQVVDFYNMRRREMLGKEPNAGHRAIAGLEKCFDVEVITQNVDNLHERAGSSRVTHLHGELTKLRSSRDPELIVPIDGWEQRLDATAPDGSLLRPYIVFFGEAVPMFERAAEIAGTADLMVVVGTSLAVYPAASLVRYVRPDVPIFLVDPGNPDTAMIRNPLTHIRSRAAEGMPELAERLKSEFS
;
A
#
# COMPACT_ATOMS: atom_id res chain seq x y z
N ARG A 1 9.69 -18.76 15.40
CA ARG A 1 9.46 -17.40 15.92
C ARG A 1 10.73 -16.53 15.79
N ALA A 2 11.89 -16.94 16.30
CA ALA A 2 13.11 -16.15 16.25
C ALA A 2 13.44 -15.69 14.82
N GLN A 3 13.50 -16.60 13.87
CA GLN A 3 13.76 -16.32 12.45
C GLN A 3 12.80 -15.27 11.86
N VAL A 4 11.52 -15.30 12.26
CA VAL A 4 10.52 -14.32 11.80
C VAL A 4 10.82 -12.95 12.38
N VAL A 5 11.11 -12.86 13.68
CA VAL A 5 11.46 -11.60 14.35
C VAL A 5 12.74 -11.02 13.74
N ASP A 6 13.78 -11.83 13.56
CA ASP A 6 15.07 -11.42 12.99
C ASP A 6 14.88 -10.90 11.54
N PHE A 7 14.09 -11.61 10.73
CA PHE A 7 13.76 -11.18 9.36
C PHE A 7 13.07 -9.81 9.34
N TYR A 8 12.06 -9.61 10.19
CA TYR A 8 11.34 -8.33 10.20
C TYR A 8 12.14 -7.20 10.87
N ASN A 9 13.03 -7.51 11.80
CA ASN A 9 13.99 -6.54 12.34
C ASN A 9 14.95 -6.06 11.24
N MET A 10 15.46 -6.98 10.41
CA MET A 10 16.28 -6.62 9.25
C MET A 10 15.49 -5.73 8.28
N ARG A 11 14.26 -6.11 7.93
CA ARG A 11 13.40 -5.31 7.02
C ARG A 11 13.11 -3.91 7.55
N ARG A 12 12.84 -3.75 8.86
CA ARG A 12 12.66 -2.42 9.48
C ARG A 12 13.94 -1.58 9.39
N ARG A 13 15.09 -2.19 9.69
CA ARG A 13 16.38 -1.50 9.60
C ARG A 13 16.66 -0.99 8.19
N GLU A 14 16.37 -1.81 7.18
CA GLU A 14 16.48 -1.41 5.78
C GLU A 14 15.53 -0.27 5.42
N MET A 15 14.27 -0.35 5.86
CA MET A 15 13.25 0.66 5.61
C MET A 15 13.65 2.04 6.17
N LEU A 16 14.21 2.08 7.37
CA LEU A 16 14.65 3.34 8.01
C LEU A 16 15.69 4.09 7.19
N GLY A 17 16.50 3.38 6.40
CA GLY A 17 17.50 3.97 5.51
C GLY A 17 16.98 4.32 4.10
N LYS A 18 15.69 4.10 3.82
CA LYS A 18 15.11 4.41 2.49
C LYS A 18 14.38 5.74 2.52
N GLU A 19 14.38 6.42 1.38
CA GLU A 19 13.66 7.67 1.18
C GLU A 19 12.54 7.50 0.13
N PRO A 20 11.42 8.24 0.28
CA PRO A 20 10.41 8.30 -0.77
C PRO A 20 11.00 8.73 -2.10
N ASN A 21 10.63 8.05 -3.18
CA ASN A 21 11.05 8.42 -4.53
C ASN A 21 10.08 9.47 -5.14
N ALA A 22 10.37 9.89 -6.38
CA ALA A 22 9.56 10.88 -7.08
C ALA A 22 8.10 10.41 -7.28
N GLY A 23 7.85 9.12 -7.46
CA GLY A 23 6.50 8.56 -7.56
C GLY A 23 5.69 8.77 -6.28
N HIS A 24 6.25 8.45 -5.10
CA HIS A 24 5.59 8.69 -3.82
C HIS A 24 5.26 10.18 -3.64
N ARG A 25 6.23 11.06 -3.95
CA ARG A 25 6.03 12.52 -3.84
C ARG A 25 4.98 13.05 -4.83
N ALA A 26 4.93 12.50 -6.04
CA ALA A 26 3.92 12.87 -7.02
C ALA A 26 2.51 12.50 -6.55
N ILE A 27 2.33 11.30 -5.98
CA ILE A 27 1.05 10.85 -5.41
C ILE A 27 0.62 11.78 -4.27
N ALA A 28 1.49 12.06 -3.31
CA ALA A 28 1.19 12.98 -2.21
C ALA A 28 0.87 14.40 -2.72
N GLY A 29 1.56 14.84 -3.78
CA GLY A 29 1.33 16.14 -4.41
C GLY A 29 -0.04 16.30 -5.08
N LEU A 30 -0.71 15.19 -5.43
CA LEU A 30 -2.07 15.21 -5.97
C LEU A 30 -3.12 15.63 -4.93
N GLU A 31 -2.87 15.46 -3.63
CA GLU A 31 -3.79 15.87 -2.57
C GLU A 31 -4.08 17.39 -2.55
N LYS A 32 -3.29 18.19 -3.26
CA LYS A 32 -3.55 19.62 -3.43
C LYS A 32 -4.73 19.92 -4.34
N CYS A 33 -5.10 18.98 -5.22
CA CYS A 33 -6.12 19.17 -6.25
C CYS A 33 -7.21 18.09 -6.20
N PHE A 34 -6.93 16.95 -5.56
CA PHE A 34 -7.80 15.78 -5.55
C PHE A 34 -7.98 15.23 -4.14
N ASP A 35 -9.08 14.53 -3.95
CA ASP A 35 -9.34 13.69 -2.78
C ASP A 35 -8.66 12.34 -2.98
N VAL A 36 -7.42 12.20 -2.49
CA VAL A 36 -6.57 11.04 -2.78
C VAL A 36 -6.63 10.01 -1.65
N GLU A 37 -6.95 8.77 -2.01
CA GLU A 37 -6.84 7.60 -1.14
C GLU A 37 -5.75 6.68 -1.68
N VAL A 38 -4.75 6.38 -0.88
CA VAL A 38 -3.69 5.43 -1.23
C VAL A 38 -4.00 4.07 -0.64
N ILE A 39 -4.10 3.04 -1.49
CA ILE A 39 -4.20 1.64 -1.06
C ILE A 39 -2.90 0.96 -1.45
N THR A 40 -2.14 0.50 -0.47
CA THR A 40 -0.82 -0.09 -0.72
C THR A 40 -0.70 -1.53 -0.24
N GLN A 41 0.01 -2.35 -1.01
CA GLN A 41 0.47 -3.67 -0.61
C GLN A 41 1.82 -3.62 0.10
N ASN A 42 2.52 -2.49 0.02
CA ASN A 42 3.78 -2.27 0.69
C ASN A 42 3.56 -2.15 2.20
N VAL A 43 4.55 -2.58 2.94
CA VAL A 43 4.53 -2.59 4.42
C VAL A 43 5.44 -1.51 5.03
N ASP A 44 6.09 -0.71 4.18
CA ASP A 44 6.86 0.47 4.59
C ASP A 44 5.94 1.70 4.78
N ASN A 45 6.50 2.80 5.26
CA ASN A 45 5.81 4.07 5.48
C ASN A 45 6.25 5.16 4.49
N LEU A 46 6.67 4.78 3.28
CA LEU A 46 7.21 5.74 2.32
C LEU A 46 6.13 6.69 1.75
N HIS A 47 4.88 6.26 1.68
CA HIS A 47 3.77 7.12 1.29
C HIS A 47 3.52 8.23 2.32
N GLU A 48 3.45 7.89 3.60
CA GLU A 48 3.28 8.84 4.70
C GLU A 48 4.48 9.81 4.78
N ARG A 49 5.70 9.27 4.65
CA ARG A 49 6.93 10.09 4.64
C ARG A 49 7.02 10.99 3.41
N ALA A 50 6.34 10.67 2.32
CA ALA A 50 6.19 11.52 1.16
C ALA A 50 5.15 12.63 1.35
N GLY A 51 4.28 12.50 2.36
CA GLY A 51 3.23 13.46 2.70
C GLY A 51 1.80 13.00 2.37
N SER A 52 1.59 11.73 1.95
CA SER A 52 0.23 11.19 1.76
C SER A 52 -0.49 11.10 3.11
N SER A 53 -1.69 11.68 3.19
CA SER A 53 -2.46 11.81 4.44
C SER A 53 -3.41 10.63 4.69
N ARG A 54 -3.82 9.92 3.65
CA ARG A 54 -4.75 8.79 3.72
C ARG A 54 -4.16 7.57 3.04
N VAL A 55 -3.60 6.67 3.84
CA VAL A 55 -2.94 5.45 3.38
C VAL A 55 -3.57 4.23 4.02
N THR A 56 -4.06 3.31 3.21
CA THR A 56 -4.60 2.02 3.64
C THR A 56 -3.60 0.91 3.31
N HIS A 57 -3.00 0.32 4.34
CA HIS A 57 -2.06 -0.79 4.21
C HIS A 57 -2.80 -2.13 4.20
N LEU A 58 -2.80 -2.82 3.07
CA LEU A 58 -3.47 -4.12 2.94
C LEU A 58 -2.75 -5.24 3.67
N HIS A 59 -1.43 -5.18 3.71
CA HIS A 59 -0.59 -6.28 4.24
C HIS A 59 0.08 -5.94 5.58
N GLY A 60 -0.43 -4.92 6.28
CA GLY A 60 0.13 -4.45 7.55
C GLY A 60 1.29 -3.47 7.37
N GLU A 61 1.99 -3.20 8.47
CA GLU A 61 2.98 -2.13 8.55
C GLU A 61 4.21 -2.56 9.36
N LEU A 62 5.40 -2.30 8.84
CA LEU A 62 6.67 -2.57 9.55
C LEU A 62 6.82 -1.72 10.82
N THR A 63 6.16 -0.57 10.88
CA THR A 63 6.18 0.37 12.01
C THR A 63 5.29 -0.06 13.19
N LYS A 64 4.64 -1.21 13.07
CA LYS A 64 3.71 -1.70 14.09
C LYS A 64 3.95 -3.17 14.43
N LEU A 65 3.54 -3.53 15.63
CA LEU A 65 3.47 -4.91 16.13
C LEU A 65 2.01 -5.19 16.54
N ARG A 66 1.64 -6.45 16.63
CA ARG A 66 0.35 -6.85 17.17
C ARG A 66 0.46 -7.97 18.20
N SER A 67 -0.52 -8.08 19.07
CA SER A 67 -0.69 -9.23 19.94
C SER A 67 -0.77 -10.52 19.14
N SER A 68 -0.18 -11.60 19.66
CA SER A 68 -0.33 -12.93 19.08
C SER A 68 -1.68 -13.58 19.40
N ARG A 69 -2.44 -13.00 20.33
CA ARG A 69 -3.76 -13.48 20.79
C ARG A 69 -4.88 -12.64 20.20
N ASP A 70 -4.79 -11.33 20.33
CA ASP A 70 -5.80 -10.38 19.87
C ASP A 70 -5.28 -9.65 18.61
N PRO A 71 -5.83 -9.93 17.41
CA PRO A 71 -5.40 -9.29 16.17
C PRO A 71 -5.69 -7.78 16.13
N GLU A 72 -6.65 -7.27 16.91
CA GLU A 72 -7.00 -5.86 16.97
C GLU A 72 -6.08 -5.07 17.93
N LEU A 73 -5.33 -5.77 18.79
CA LEU A 73 -4.41 -5.13 19.71
C LEU A 73 -3.07 -4.85 19.02
N ILE A 74 -3.01 -3.68 18.40
CA ILE A 74 -1.86 -3.20 17.61
C ILE A 74 -1.13 -2.13 18.42
N VAL A 75 0.20 -2.21 18.44
CA VAL A 75 1.07 -1.24 19.12
C VAL A 75 2.16 -0.73 18.16
N PRO A 76 2.56 0.54 18.25
CA PRO A 76 3.69 1.03 17.48
C PRO A 76 4.98 0.38 17.98
N ILE A 77 5.98 0.30 17.09
CA ILE A 77 7.34 -0.04 17.46
C ILE A 77 8.23 1.20 17.28
N ASP A 78 8.99 1.52 18.31
CA ASP A 78 10.01 2.56 18.25
C ASP A 78 11.33 1.97 17.73
N GLY A 79 11.88 2.59 16.69
CA GLY A 79 13.06 2.08 16.01
C GLY A 79 12.82 0.80 15.18
N TRP A 80 13.80 -0.07 15.13
CA TRP A 80 13.78 -1.25 14.24
C TRP A 80 13.69 -2.59 14.99
N GLU A 81 14.05 -2.63 16.28
CA GLU A 81 14.26 -3.87 17.01
C GLU A 81 13.03 -4.31 17.79
N GLN A 82 12.42 -5.41 17.37
CA GLN A 82 11.50 -6.18 18.18
C GLN A 82 12.29 -7.21 19.00
N ARG A 83 12.15 -7.19 20.32
CA ARG A 83 12.70 -8.22 21.21
C ARG A 83 11.84 -9.49 21.15
N LEU A 84 12.49 -10.65 21.30
CA LEU A 84 11.78 -11.95 21.29
C LEU A 84 10.79 -12.11 22.46
N ASP A 85 11.08 -11.51 23.59
CA ASP A 85 10.29 -11.55 24.82
C ASP A 85 9.29 -10.39 24.94
N ALA A 86 9.21 -9.52 23.93
CA ALA A 86 8.29 -8.39 23.94
C ALA A 86 6.83 -8.85 24.01
N THR A 87 6.07 -8.27 24.94
CA THR A 87 4.67 -8.59 25.19
C THR A 87 3.75 -7.41 24.89
N ALA A 88 2.54 -7.74 24.48
CA ALA A 88 1.44 -6.81 24.32
C ALA A 88 0.79 -6.48 25.68
N PRO A 89 -0.04 -5.43 25.81
CA PRO A 89 -0.78 -5.11 27.02
C PRO A 89 -1.64 -6.26 27.57
N ASP A 90 -2.08 -7.19 26.74
CA ASP A 90 -2.83 -8.40 27.13
C ASP A 90 -1.94 -9.54 27.68
N GLY A 91 -0.62 -9.28 27.83
CA GLY A 91 0.38 -10.23 28.31
C GLY A 91 0.79 -11.29 27.27
N SER A 92 0.22 -11.29 26.07
CA SER A 92 0.66 -12.18 24.99
C SER A 92 1.94 -11.70 24.34
N LEU A 93 2.62 -12.58 23.64
CA LEU A 93 3.81 -12.19 22.87
C LEU A 93 3.42 -11.29 21.69
N LEU A 94 4.25 -10.28 21.41
CA LEU A 94 4.11 -9.47 20.22
C LEU A 94 4.65 -10.20 18.98
N ARG A 95 4.03 -9.96 17.84
CA ARG A 95 4.48 -10.35 16.50
C ARG A 95 4.50 -9.13 15.57
N PRO A 96 5.23 -9.18 14.43
CA PRO A 96 5.11 -8.15 13.40
C PRO A 96 3.64 -7.97 12.96
N TYR A 97 3.20 -6.73 12.81
CA TYR A 97 1.88 -6.41 12.23
C TYR A 97 1.94 -6.53 10.71
N ILE A 98 2.07 -7.77 10.27
CA ILE A 98 2.16 -8.13 8.84
C ILE A 98 1.16 -9.26 8.57
N VAL A 99 0.47 -9.17 7.44
CA VAL A 99 -0.38 -10.25 6.92
C VAL A 99 0.51 -11.29 6.24
N PHE A 100 0.57 -12.50 6.79
CA PHE A 100 1.33 -13.59 6.20
C PHE A 100 0.52 -14.34 5.15
N PHE A 101 1.19 -15.05 4.26
CA PHE A 101 0.51 -15.91 3.28
C PHE A 101 -0.46 -16.86 3.97
N GLY A 102 -1.71 -16.88 3.47
CA GLY A 102 -2.79 -17.69 4.04
C GLY A 102 -3.57 -17.01 5.17
N GLU A 103 -3.13 -15.85 5.66
CA GLU A 103 -3.94 -15.03 6.58
C GLU A 103 -4.96 -14.17 5.81
N ALA A 104 -6.08 -13.86 6.43
CA ALA A 104 -7.03 -12.88 5.92
C ALA A 104 -6.37 -11.50 5.80
N VAL A 105 -6.81 -10.70 4.83
CA VAL A 105 -6.38 -9.32 4.62
C VAL A 105 -7.43 -8.39 5.27
N PRO A 106 -7.23 -7.92 6.51
CA PRO A 106 -8.28 -7.24 7.28
C PRO A 106 -8.81 -5.97 6.59
N MET A 107 -7.91 -5.25 5.92
CA MET A 107 -8.23 -3.97 5.27
C MET A 107 -8.83 -4.11 3.87
N PHE A 108 -9.08 -5.35 3.39
CA PHE A 108 -9.57 -5.55 2.03
C PHE A 108 -10.97 -4.98 1.81
N GLU A 109 -11.90 -5.18 2.73
CA GLU A 109 -13.27 -4.65 2.61
C GLU A 109 -13.25 -3.11 2.55
N ARG A 110 -12.48 -2.48 3.42
CA ARG A 110 -12.29 -1.02 3.40
C ARG A 110 -11.69 -0.55 2.07
N ALA A 111 -10.69 -1.24 1.55
CA ALA A 111 -10.07 -0.92 0.26
C ALA A 111 -11.07 -1.09 -0.91
N ALA A 112 -11.92 -2.10 -0.85
CA ALA A 112 -12.97 -2.32 -1.86
C ALA A 112 -14.04 -1.21 -1.84
N GLU A 113 -14.44 -0.74 -0.65
CA GLU A 113 -15.33 0.42 -0.50
C GLU A 113 -14.71 1.66 -1.12
N ILE A 114 -13.45 1.97 -0.81
CA ILE A 114 -12.71 3.10 -1.39
C ILE A 114 -12.68 2.98 -2.92
N ALA A 115 -12.30 1.82 -3.45
CA ALA A 115 -12.27 1.58 -4.90
C ALA A 115 -13.64 1.79 -5.55
N GLY A 116 -14.73 1.40 -4.87
CA GLY A 116 -16.11 1.54 -5.36
C GLY A 116 -16.58 3.00 -5.45
N THR A 117 -16.00 3.91 -4.69
CA THR A 117 -16.35 5.34 -4.69
C THR A 117 -15.43 6.19 -5.58
N ALA A 118 -14.37 5.60 -6.13
CA ALA A 118 -13.41 6.34 -6.93
C ALA A 118 -14.01 6.90 -8.22
N ASP A 119 -13.62 8.10 -8.61
CA ASP A 119 -13.92 8.72 -9.90
C ASP A 119 -12.77 8.53 -10.91
N LEU A 120 -11.62 8.11 -10.41
CA LEU A 120 -10.44 7.74 -11.18
C LEU A 120 -9.59 6.77 -10.35
N MET A 121 -9.01 5.75 -10.98
CA MET A 121 -8.08 4.84 -10.33
C MET A 121 -6.71 4.87 -11.01
N VAL A 122 -5.66 4.91 -10.19
CA VAL A 122 -4.28 4.72 -10.67
C VAL A 122 -3.71 3.46 -10.04
N VAL A 123 -3.26 2.53 -10.85
CA VAL A 123 -2.59 1.29 -10.45
C VAL A 123 -1.11 1.43 -10.72
N VAL A 124 -0.26 1.25 -9.70
CA VAL A 124 1.18 1.55 -9.81
C VAL A 124 2.04 0.38 -9.35
N GLY A 125 2.98 -0.06 -10.20
CA GLY A 125 4.05 -0.97 -9.81
C GLY A 125 3.58 -2.33 -9.29
N THR A 126 2.53 -2.90 -9.88
CA THR A 126 2.01 -4.21 -9.49
C THR A 126 1.81 -5.11 -10.69
N SER A 127 2.15 -6.38 -10.53
CA SER A 127 1.87 -7.41 -11.54
C SER A 127 0.38 -7.75 -11.68
N LEU A 128 -0.49 -7.25 -10.79
CA LEU A 128 -1.89 -7.63 -10.65
C LEU A 128 -2.09 -9.15 -10.43
N ALA A 129 -1.08 -9.83 -9.87
CA ALA A 129 -1.09 -11.27 -9.65
C ALA A 129 -1.30 -11.69 -8.19
N VAL A 130 -1.17 -10.75 -7.24
CA VAL A 130 -1.31 -11.04 -5.80
C VAL A 130 -2.74 -10.80 -5.34
N TYR A 131 -3.42 -11.87 -4.97
CA TYR A 131 -4.79 -11.82 -4.45
C TYR A 131 -4.80 -11.71 -2.92
N PRO A 132 -5.82 -11.07 -2.32
CA PRO A 132 -7.00 -10.48 -2.97
C PRO A 132 -6.77 -9.07 -3.58
N ALA A 133 -5.63 -8.42 -3.32
CA ALA A 133 -5.36 -7.03 -3.75
C ALA A 133 -5.59 -6.80 -5.25
N ALA A 134 -5.16 -7.74 -6.09
CA ALA A 134 -5.35 -7.66 -7.55
C ALA A 134 -6.82 -7.54 -7.97
N SER A 135 -7.76 -8.04 -7.16
CA SER A 135 -9.18 -7.96 -7.47
C SER A 135 -9.82 -6.59 -7.21
N LEU A 136 -9.14 -5.65 -6.57
CA LEU A 136 -9.67 -4.31 -6.27
C LEU A 136 -10.12 -3.55 -7.52
N VAL A 137 -9.46 -3.77 -8.66
CA VAL A 137 -9.86 -3.16 -9.94
C VAL A 137 -11.29 -3.54 -10.37
N ARG A 138 -11.85 -4.64 -9.85
CA ARG A 138 -13.22 -5.11 -10.15
C ARG A 138 -14.29 -4.38 -9.35
N TYR A 139 -13.92 -3.66 -8.30
CA TYR A 139 -14.83 -2.87 -7.46
C TYR A 139 -15.02 -1.46 -8.01
N VAL A 140 -14.15 -1.02 -8.90
CA VAL A 140 -14.28 0.28 -9.59
C VAL A 140 -15.46 0.24 -10.53
N ARG A 141 -16.29 1.31 -10.53
CA ARG A 141 -17.44 1.44 -11.44
C ARG A 141 -16.97 1.33 -12.91
N PRO A 142 -17.74 0.69 -13.80
CA PRO A 142 -17.27 0.36 -15.15
C PRO A 142 -16.90 1.56 -16.04
N ASP A 143 -17.47 2.73 -15.77
CA ASP A 143 -17.25 3.99 -16.50
C ASP A 143 -16.02 4.76 -16.04
N VAL A 144 -15.46 4.40 -14.89
CA VAL A 144 -14.32 5.09 -14.27
C VAL A 144 -13.01 4.75 -15.00
N PRO A 145 -12.21 5.74 -15.41
CA PRO A 145 -10.94 5.49 -16.08
C PRO A 145 -9.91 4.91 -15.10
N ILE A 146 -9.12 3.93 -15.58
CA ILE A 146 -8.00 3.34 -14.86
C ILE A 146 -6.70 3.66 -15.60
N PHE A 147 -5.75 4.23 -14.89
CA PHE A 147 -4.37 4.42 -15.35
C PHE A 147 -3.48 3.36 -14.71
N LEU A 148 -2.69 2.66 -15.51
CA LEU A 148 -1.75 1.64 -15.06
C LEU A 148 -0.33 2.15 -15.33
N VAL A 149 0.45 2.35 -14.28
CA VAL A 149 1.87 2.76 -14.39
C VAL A 149 2.74 1.57 -13.99
N ASP A 150 3.24 0.86 -14.98
CA ASP A 150 4.13 -0.30 -14.79
C ASP A 150 4.99 -0.50 -16.05
N PRO A 151 6.31 -0.76 -15.92
CA PRO A 151 7.20 -0.98 -17.08
C PRO A 151 6.97 -2.34 -17.77
N GLY A 152 6.35 -3.29 -17.08
CA GLY A 152 6.09 -4.64 -17.56
C GLY A 152 4.77 -4.79 -18.31
N ASN A 153 4.29 -6.02 -18.33
CA ASN A 153 2.99 -6.40 -18.89
C ASN A 153 2.15 -7.12 -17.81
N PRO A 154 1.59 -6.40 -16.85
CA PRO A 154 0.72 -7.01 -15.85
C PRO A 154 -0.55 -7.59 -16.51
N ASP A 155 -1.13 -8.61 -15.87
CA ASP A 155 -2.37 -9.20 -16.37
C ASP A 155 -3.55 -8.23 -16.16
N THR A 156 -4.04 -7.66 -17.25
CA THR A 156 -5.15 -6.72 -17.27
C THR A 156 -6.49 -7.36 -17.61
N ALA A 157 -6.58 -8.69 -17.72
CA ALA A 157 -7.80 -9.39 -18.15
C ALA A 157 -9.01 -9.12 -17.26
N MET A 158 -8.80 -8.74 -16.00
CA MET A 158 -9.87 -8.36 -15.08
C MET A 158 -10.34 -6.91 -15.20
N ILE A 159 -9.59 -6.05 -15.88
CA ILE A 159 -9.93 -4.63 -16.05
C ILE A 159 -10.85 -4.49 -17.25
N ARG A 160 -12.08 -4.07 -17.00
CA ARG A 160 -13.10 -3.79 -18.03
C ARG A 160 -13.32 -2.31 -18.28
N ASN A 161 -12.70 -1.49 -17.47
CA ASN A 161 -12.75 -0.05 -17.50
C ASN A 161 -11.94 0.53 -18.68
N PRO A 162 -12.19 1.78 -19.09
CA PRO A 162 -11.25 2.51 -19.94
C PRO A 162 -9.85 2.49 -19.31
N LEU A 163 -8.90 1.86 -20.00
CA LEU A 163 -7.56 1.62 -19.48
C LEU A 163 -6.49 2.37 -20.28
N THR A 164 -5.68 3.15 -19.59
CA THR A 164 -4.47 3.75 -20.14
C THR A 164 -3.25 3.13 -19.47
N HIS A 165 -2.40 2.42 -20.22
CA HIS A 165 -1.16 1.84 -19.71
C HIS A 165 0.04 2.74 -20.03
N ILE A 166 0.68 3.26 -18.99
CA ILE A 166 1.91 4.04 -19.03
C ILE A 166 3.07 3.08 -18.72
N ARG A 167 3.84 2.72 -19.76
CA ARG A 167 4.95 1.76 -19.67
C ARG A 167 6.20 2.44 -19.11
N SER A 168 6.17 2.75 -17.82
CA SER A 168 7.27 3.44 -17.14
C SER A 168 7.36 2.97 -15.68
N ARG A 169 8.53 3.16 -15.08
CA ARG A 169 8.72 2.98 -13.65
C ARG A 169 7.92 4.02 -12.88
N ALA A 170 7.46 3.67 -11.68
CA ALA A 170 6.67 4.57 -10.84
C ALA A 170 7.35 5.94 -10.59
N ALA A 171 8.67 5.94 -10.39
CA ALA A 171 9.43 7.17 -10.14
C ALA A 171 9.49 8.14 -11.33
N GLU A 172 9.24 7.66 -12.54
CA GLU A 172 9.24 8.42 -13.80
C GLU A 172 7.81 8.69 -14.27
N GLY A 173 6.99 7.64 -14.36
CA GLY A 173 5.63 7.73 -14.90
C GLY A 173 4.63 8.44 -14.01
N MET A 174 4.78 8.35 -12.67
CA MET A 174 3.84 9.03 -11.77
C MET A 174 3.96 10.55 -11.78
N PRO A 175 5.16 11.17 -11.78
CA PRO A 175 5.25 12.63 -11.94
C PRO A 175 4.59 13.14 -13.23
N GLU A 176 4.83 12.47 -14.36
CA GLU A 176 4.21 12.84 -15.65
C GLU A 176 2.69 12.68 -15.60
N LEU A 177 2.20 11.53 -15.11
CA LEU A 177 0.76 11.31 -14.96
C LEU A 177 0.13 12.34 -14.01
N ALA A 178 0.77 12.68 -12.90
CA ALA A 178 0.24 13.64 -11.95
C ALA A 178 0.02 15.03 -12.58
N GLU A 179 0.96 15.50 -13.40
CA GLU A 179 0.79 16.78 -14.12
C GLU A 179 -0.34 16.69 -15.16
N ARG A 180 -0.43 15.57 -15.87
CA ARG A 180 -1.53 15.31 -16.80
C ARG A 180 -2.89 15.33 -16.09
N LEU A 181 -3.03 14.63 -14.97
CA LEU A 181 -4.28 14.58 -14.20
C LEU A 181 -4.71 15.98 -13.72
N LYS A 182 -3.78 16.78 -13.22
CA LYS A 182 -4.05 18.17 -12.83
C LYS A 182 -4.55 19.00 -14.01
N SER A 183 -4.03 18.80 -15.21
CA SER A 183 -4.45 19.57 -16.38
C SER A 183 -5.79 19.13 -16.97
N GLU A 184 -6.16 17.85 -16.82
CA GLU A 184 -7.36 17.28 -17.44
C GLU A 184 -8.59 17.29 -16.50
N PHE A 185 -8.36 17.25 -15.18
CA PHE A 185 -9.44 17.00 -14.20
C PHE A 185 -9.50 18.01 -13.03
N SER A 186 -8.60 18.98 -12.93
CA SER A 186 -8.66 20.02 -11.87
C SER A 186 -9.24 21.35 -12.32
#